data_4290c3a32af5acc91f6bcae5f3a68b56
#
_entry.id   4290c3a32af5acc91f6bcae5f3a68b56
#
_cell.length_a   1.000
_cell.length_b   1.000
_cell.length_c   1.000
_cell.angle_alpha   90.00
_cell.angle_beta   90.00
_cell.angle_gamma   90.00
#
_symmetry.space_group_name_H-M   'P 1'
#
loop_
_entity.id
_entity.type
_entity.pdbx_description
1 polymer ?
#
loop_
_entity_poly.entity_id
_entity_poly.type
_entity_poly.pdbx_seq_one_letter_code
_entity_poly.pdbx_strand_id
1 'polypeptide(L)'
;LLLVEEKIKLKLSSDVELVQKMTNYHINTGGKRLRALLTLGSAKMCGYSKGTRDINLAACVELIHSATLMHDDVIDNGSLRRGKKTLNKIWDNHSSVLVGDYLLSRCFEMMVEDGNLEVLKLLSSTSSKIAQGEVLQLQHQGEVDMLEETYLKIISAKTAELFAASTKVGAILSDMKSKEKEALEFYGKNLGLTFQIADDTLDYNSELKLFGKEIGKDF
;
A
#
# COMPACT_ATOMS: atom_id res chain seq x y z
N LEU A 1 2.30 8.90 13.79
CA LEU A 1 2.95 8.65 12.49
C LEU A 1 4.48 8.69 12.58
N LEU A 2 5.11 9.59 13.36
CA LEU A 2 6.58 9.63 13.52
C LEU A 2 7.14 8.28 13.97
N LEU A 3 6.54 7.64 14.97
CA LEU A 3 6.95 6.30 15.44
C LEU A 3 6.80 5.22 14.36
N VAL A 4 5.83 5.34 13.45
CA VAL A 4 5.69 4.43 12.30
C VAL A 4 6.85 4.61 11.33
N GLU A 5 7.24 5.85 11.03
CA GLU A 5 8.38 6.13 10.15
C GLU A 5 9.70 5.65 10.74
N GLU A 6 9.91 5.83 12.04
CA GLU A 6 11.06 5.27 12.76
C GLU A 6 11.07 3.74 12.69
N LYS A 7 9.90 3.10 12.87
CA LYS A 7 9.76 1.64 12.77
C LYS A 7 10.07 1.15 11.34
N ILE A 8 9.56 1.83 10.31
CA ILE A 8 9.86 1.51 8.91
C ILE A 8 11.38 1.58 8.67
N LYS A 9 12.04 2.67 9.06
CA LYS A 9 13.49 2.82 8.90
C LYS A 9 14.26 1.70 9.60
N LEU A 10 13.87 1.36 10.82
CA LEU A 10 14.49 0.29 11.60
C LEU A 10 14.34 -1.07 10.90
N LYS A 11 13.13 -1.38 10.42
CA LYS A 11 12.85 -2.67 9.77
C LYS A 11 13.48 -2.81 8.38
N LEU A 12 13.80 -1.72 7.71
CA LEU A 12 14.46 -1.70 6.40
C LEU A 12 15.98 -1.57 6.48
N SER A 13 16.56 -1.59 7.67
CA SER A 13 18.03 -1.62 7.82
C SER A 13 18.59 -2.90 7.18
N SER A 14 19.66 -2.72 6.38
CA SER A 14 20.31 -3.79 5.64
C SER A 14 21.82 -3.53 5.52
N ASP A 15 22.61 -4.58 5.61
CA ASP A 15 24.06 -4.53 5.37
C ASP A 15 24.40 -4.46 3.86
N VAL A 16 23.39 -4.67 2.99
CA VAL A 16 23.57 -4.52 1.54
C VAL A 16 23.37 -3.04 1.19
N GLU A 17 24.47 -2.39 0.81
CA GLU A 17 24.52 -0.94 0.58
C GLU A 17 23.46 -0.45 -0.44
N LEU A 18 23.25 -1.20 -1.52
CA LEU A 18 22.25 -0.85 -2.54
C LEU A 18 20.83 -0.87 -1.98
N VAL A 19 20.48 -1.90 -1.20
CA VAL A 19 19.16 -1.99 -0.53
C VAL A 19 18.97 -0.79 0.39
N GLN A 20 19.98 -0.46 1.20
CA GLN A 20 19.90 0.67 2.14
C GLN A 20 19.75 2.01 1.41
N LYS A 21 20.45 2.23 0.29
CA LYS A 21 20.33 3.44 -0.51
C LYS A 21 18.94 3.59 -1.14
N MET A 22 18.43 2.53 -1.76
CA MET A 22 17.15 2.55 -2.46
C MET A 22 15.96 2.69 -1.48
N THR A 23 15.98 1.97 -0.35
CA THR A 23 14.95 2.08 0.68
C THR A 23 14.93 3.47 1.32
N ASN A 24 16.10 4.03 1.65
CA ASN A 24 16.20 5.40 2.18
C ASN A 24 15.66 6.43 1.18
N TYR A 25 16.01 6.28 -0.10
CA TYR A 25 15.49 7.18 -1.13
C TYR A 25 13.96 7.09 -1.18
N HIS A 26 13.39 5.89 -1.26
CA HIS A 26 11.95 5.68 -1.31
C HIS A 26 11.21 6.29 -0.11
N ILE A 27 11.70 6.01 1.12
CA ILE A 27 11.09 6.59 2.34
C ILE A 27 11.12 8.12 2.31
N ASN A 28 12.22 8.71 1.85
CA ASN A 28 12.41 10.15 1.77
C ASN A 28 11.64 10.82 0.61
N THR A 29 11.01 10.06 -0.29
CA THR A 29 10.03 10.65 -1.24
C THR A 29 8.76 11.10 -0.55
N GLY A 30 8.58 10.72 0.72
CA GLY A 30 7.46 11.10 1.56
C GLY A 30 6.17 10.35 1.26
N GLY A 31 5.05 10.90 1.71
CA GLY A 31 3.70 10.38 1.53
C GLY A 31 2.79 10.75 2.70
N LYS A 32 1.48 10.73 2.45
CA LYS A 32 0.48 11.08 3.47
C LYS A 32 0.33 10.00 4.55
N ARG A 33 0.93 8.82 4.36
CA ARG A 33 0.83 7.65 5.26
C ARG A 33 -0.62 7.33 5.67
N LEU A 34 -1.51 7.42 4.70
CA LEU A 34 -2.95 7.29 4.94
C LEU A 34 -3.33 5.91 5.49
N ARG A 35 -2.71 4.86 4.98
CA ARG A 35 -2.98 3.49 5.41
C ARG A 35 -2.51 3.24 6.84
N ALA A 36 -1.33 3.75 7.19
CA ALA A 36 -0.86 3.73 8.58
C ALA A 36 -1.78 4.53 9.49
N LEU A 37 -2.23 5.71 9.07
CA LEU A 37 -3.17 6.53 9.81
C LEU A 37 -4.49 5.78 10.07
N LEU A 38 -5.00 5.06 9.09
CA LEU A 38 -6.21 4.24 9.22
C LEU A 38 -6.00 3.09 10.21
N THR A 39 -4.86 2.41 10.17
CA THR A 39 -4.53 1.34 11.12
C THR A 39 -4.46 1.88 12.56
N LEU A 40 -3.74 2.98 12.78
CA LEU A 40 -3.64 3.60 14.10
C LEU A 40 -4.98 4.16 14.58
N GLY A 41 -5.73 4.82 13.68
CA GLY A 41 -7.02 5.43 13.99
C GLY A 41 -8.07 4.39 14.37
N SER A 42 -8.18 3.30 13.60
CA SER A 42 -9.11 2.20 13.89
C SER A 42 -8.73 1.47 15.16
N ALA A 43 -7.44 1.20 15.41
CA ALA A 43 -6.98 0.60 16.66
C ALA A 43 -7.36 1.47 17.87
N LYS A 44 -7.08 2.78 17.78
CA LYS A 44 -7.42 3.72 18.85
C LYS A 44 -8.93 3.83 19.06
N MET A 45 -9.71 3.89 17.98
CA MET A 45 -11.18 3.94 18.04
C MET A 45 -11.77 2.69 18.71
N CYS A 46 -11.16 1.52 18.50
CA CYS A 46 -11.53 0.26 19.13
C CYS A 46 -10.96 0.10 20.55
N GLY A 47 -10.31 1.12 21.12
CA GLY A 47 -9.81 1.12 22.49
C GLY A 47 -8.43 0.49 22.70
N TYR A 48 -7.68 0.23 21.62
CA TYR A 48 -6.29 -0.24 21.74
C TYR A 48 -5.43 0.83 22.43
N SER A 49 -4.82 0.46 23.55
CA SER A 49 -4.08 1.41 24.39
C SER A 49 -2.78 0.84 24.97
N LYS A 50 -2.45 -0.43 24.70
CA LYS A 50 -1.31 -1.10 25.31
C LYS A 50 -0.33 -1.62 24.27
N GLY A 51 0.95 -1.33 24.48
CA GLY A 51 2.02 -1.82 23.62
C GLY A 51 2.21 -1.01 22.33
N THR A 52 2.89 -1.60 21.35
CA THR A 52 3.32 -0.96 20.09
C THR A 52 2.95 -1.79 18.86
N ARG A 53 2.06 -2.77 18.99
CA ARG A 53 1.62 -3.61 17.87
C ARG A 53 0.92 -2.81 16.78
N ASP A 54 0.14 -1.79 17.16
CA ASP A 54 -0.50 -0.83 16.26
C ASP A 54 0.53 -0.11 15.38
N ILE A 55 1.64 0.37 15.96
CA ILE A 55 2.74 1.01 15.24
C ILE A 55 3.43 0.00 14.31
N ASN A 56 3.71 -1.21 14.80
CA ASN A 56 4.35 -2.26 14.03
C ASN A 56 3.51 -2.66 12.81
N LEU A 57 2.21 -2.88 13.00
CA LEU A 57 1.32 -3.28 11.92
C LEU A 57 0.97 -2.13 10.97
N ALA A 58 0.90 -0.89 11.46
CA ALA A 58 0.81 0.29 10.60
C ALA A 58 2.05 0.43 9.71
N ALA A 59 3.24 0.15 10.24
CA ALA A 59 4.46 0.10 9.44
C ALA A 59 4.43 -1.04 8.41
N CYS A 60 3.98 -2.23 8.81
CA CYS A 60 3.83 -3.38 7.91
C CYS A 60 2.90 -3.06 6.72
N VAL A 61 1.74 -2.46 6.97
CA VAL A 61 0.79 -2.05 5.92
C VAL A 61 1.41 -1.03 4.95
N GLU A 62 2.16 -0.03 5.46
CA GLU A 62 2.86 0.94 4.61
C GLU A 62 3.99 0.30 3.81
N LEU A 63 4.66 -0.73 4.34
CA LEU A 63 5.69 -1.47 3.61
C LEU A 63 5.11 -2.32 2.49
N ILE A 64 3.96 -2.98 2.71
CA ILE A 64 3.22 -3.66 1.63
C ILE A 64 2.92 -2.66 0.51
N HIS A 65 2.34 -1.50 0.85
CA HIS A 65 2.06 -0.46 -0.14
C HIS A 65 3.33 0.05 -0.84
N SER A 66 4.43 0.24 -0.11
CA SER A 66 5.69 0.68 -0.69
C SER A 66 6.27 -0.33 -1.67
N ALA A 67 6.17 -1.61 -1.38
CA ALA A 67 6.61 -2.68 -2.27
C ALA A 67 5.78 -2.69 -3.57
N THR A 68 4.46 -2.60 -3.47
CA THR A 68 3.59 -2.54 -4.66
C THR A 68 3.93 -1.33 -5.52
N LEU A 69 4.16 -0.15 -4.93
CA LEU A 69 4.56 1.05 -5.67
C LEU A 69 5.89 0.88 -6.42
N MET A 70 6.86 0.15 -5.85
CA MET A 70 8.14 -0.13 -6.53
C MET A 70 7.95 -1.05 -7.73
N HIS A 71 7.07 -2.05 -7.62
CA HIS A 71 6.75 -2.96 -8.72
C HIS A 71 5.95 -2.23 -9.81
N ASP A 72 4.94 -1.44 -9.43
CA ASP A 72 4.12 -0.65 -10.35
C ASP A 72 4.97 0.33 -11.16
N ASP A 73 5.91 1.04 -10.53
CA ASP A 73 6.82 1.96 -11.23
C ASP A 73 7.63 1.27 -12.34
N VAL A 74 7.93 -0.04 -12.18
CA VAL A 74 8.61 -0.84 -13.21
C VAL A 74 7.62 -1.28 -14.29
N ILE A 75 6.44 -1.79 -13.91
CA ILE A 75 5.40 -2.29 -14.82
C ILE A 75 4.92 -1.16 -15.72
N ASP A 76 4.59 0.00 -15.15
CA ASP A 76 4.07 1.18 -15.85
C ASP A 76 5.17 2.01 -16.52
N ASN A 77 6.44 1.58 -16.39
CA ASN A 77 7.62 2.34 -16.85
C ASN A 77 7.62 3.80 -16.35
N GLY A 78 7.07 4.02 -15.15
CA GLY A 78 6.91 5.32 -14.52
C GLY A 78 8.23 6.07 -14.39
N SER A 79 8.22 7.38 -14.68
CA SER A 79 9.41 8.22 -14.61
C SER A 79 9.48 9.11 -13.38
N LEU A 80 8.31 9.53 -12.89
CA LEU A 80 8.17 10.42 -11.75
C LEU A 80 7.13 9.91 -10.77
N ARG A 81 7.43 10.02 -9.48
CA ARG A 81 6.51 9.78 -8.38
C ARG A 81 6.66 10.90 -7.35
N ARG A 82 5.56 11.62 -7.07
CA ARG A 82 5.55 12.79 -6.17
C ARG A 82 6.61 13.84 -6.52
N GLY A 83 6.79 14.09 -7.83
CA GLY A 83 7.76 15.07 -8.33
C GLY A 83 9.23 14.63 -8.26
N LYS A 84 9.53 13.40 -7.82
CA LYS A 84 10.88 12.83 -7.82
C LYS A 84 10.98 11.67 -8.81
N LYS A 85 12.17 11.41 -9.33
CA LYS A 85 12.42 10.25 -10.20
C LYS A 85 12.11 8.96 -9.46
N THR A 86 11.52 8.00 -10.17
CA THR A 86 11.26 6.66 -9.67
C THR A 86 12.56 5.86 -9.50
N LEU A 87 12.53 4.81 -8.68
CA LEU A 87 13.72 3.97 -8.42
C LEU A 87 14.27 3.34 -9.70
N ASN A 88 13.39 2.82 -10.57
CA ASN A 88 13.77 2.21 -11.84
C ASN A 88 14.44 3.20 -12.82
N LYS A 89 14.22 4.51 -12.65
CA LYS A 89 14.88 5.56 -13.45
C LYS A 89 16.17 6.09 -12.84
N ILE A 90 16.40 5.88 -11.56
CA ILE A 90 17.66 6.27 -10.88
C ILE A 90 18.66 5.11 -10.91
N TRP A 91 18.18 3.90 -10.66
CA TRP A 91 18.97 2.67 -10.72
C TRP A 91 18.58 1.87 -11.97
N ASP A 92 17.76 0.84 -11.82
CA ASP A 92 17.27 0.01 -12.92
C ASP A 92 16.03 -0.79 -12.49
N ASN A 93 15.38 -1.46 -13.45
CA ASN A 93 14.19 -2.27 -13.22
C ASN A 93 14.48 -3.48 -12.32
N HIS A 94 15.61 -4.17 -12.51
CA HIS A 94 15.95 -5.37 -11.74
C HIS A 94 16.12 -5.04 -10.26
N SER A 95 16.93 -4.00 -9.97
CA SER A 95 17.13 -3.53 -8.60
C SER A 95 15.81 -3.09 -7.94
N SER A 96 14.92 -2.42 -8.68
CA SER A 96 13.62 -1.98 -8.16
C SER A 96 12.72 -3.16 -7.78
N VAL A 97 12.64 -4.19 -8.63
CA VAL A 97 11.88 -5.41 -8.33
C VAL A 97 12.45 -6.11 -7.11
N LEU A 98 13.78 -6.34 -7.06
CA LEU A 98 14.42 -7.05 -5.94
C LEU A 98 14.27 -6.30 -4.60
N VAL A 99 14.33 -4.97 -4.61
CA VAL A 99 14.12 -4.18 -3.39
C VAL A 99 12.64 -4.19 -3.00
N GLY A 100 11.69 -4.20 -3.94
CA GLY A 100 10.27 -4.44 -3.67
C GLY A 100 10.04 -5.80 -2.98
N ASP A 101 10.66 -6.87 -3.48
CA ASP A 101 10.63 -8.21 -2.88
C ASP A 101 11.25 -8.23 -1.47
N TYR A 102 12.34 -7.47 -1.27
CA TYR A 102 12.92 -7.30 0.06
C TYR A 102 11.92 -6.66 1.04
N LEU A 103 11.20 -5.60 0.62
CA LEU A 103 10.17 -4.98 1.46
C LEU A 103 9.06 -5.96 1.82
N LEU A 104 8.57 -6.74 0.86
CA LEU A 104 7.56 -7.78 1.10
C LEU A 104 8.07 -8.85 2.07
N SER A 105 9.32 -9.29 1.92
CA SER A 105 9.94 -10.24 2.85
C SER A 105 10.00 -9.70 4.28
N ARG A 106 10.34 -8.42 4.44
CA ARG A 106 10.30 -7.74 5.76
C ARG A 106 8.88 -7.66 6.33
N CYS A 107 7.86 -7.49 5.48
CA CYS A 107 6.46 -7.55 5.93
C CYS A 107 6.10 -8.93 6.48
N PHE A 108 6.53 -10.02 5.82
CA PHE A 108 6.30 -11.38 6.35
C PHE A 108 6.96 -11.59 7.69
N GLU A 109 8.21 -11.15 7.85
CA GLU A 109 8.89 -11.22 9.16
C GLU A 109 8.11 -10.45 10.24
N MET A 110 7.66 -9.23 9.93
CA MET A 110 6.87 -8.42 10.86
C MET A 110 5.54 -9.06 11.24
N MET A 111 4.85 -9.71 10.30
CA MET A 111 3.60 -10.44 10.57
C MET A 111 3.84 -11.68 11.44
N VAL A 112 4.94 -12.39 11.22
CA VAL A 112 5.33 -13.55 12.05
C VAL A 112 5.75 -13.10 13.44
N GLU A 113 6.52 -12.02 13.58
CA GLU A 113 6.88 -11.42 14.87
C GLU A 113 5.66 -10.96 15.68
N ASP A 114 4.61 -10.47 15.00
CA ASP A 114 3.35 -10.11 15.66
C ASP A 114 2.64 -11.31 16.29
N GLY A 115 2.80 -12.50 15.71
CA GLY A 115 2.33 -13.77 16.21
C GLY A 115 0.82 -13.98 16.15
N ASN A 116 0.05 -13.06 15.59
CA ASN A 116 -1.40 -13.19 15.44
C ASN A 116 -1.76 -13.78 14.06
N LEU A 117 -2.28 -15.02 14.06
CA LEU A 117 -2.65 -15.73 12.84
C LEU A 117 -3.76 -15.04 12.03
N GLU A 118 -4.68 -14.31 12.70
CA GLU A 118 -5.73 -13.57 12.00
C GLU A 118 -5.14 -12.39 11.20
N VAL A 119 -4.16 -11.67 11.79
CA VAL A 119 -3.41 -10.61 11.11
C VAL A 119 -2.60 -11.19 9.95
N LEU A 120 -1.88 -12.28 10.18
CA LEU A 120 -1.08 -12.93 9.14
C LEU A 120 -1.96 -13.37 7.96
N LYS A 121 -3.09 -14.03 8.23
CA LYS A 121 -4.07 -14.44 7.21
C LYS A 121 -4.64 -13.24 6.45
N LEU A 122 -5.00 -12.18 7.16
CA LEU A 122 -5.56 -10.96 6.54
C LEU A 122 -4.54 -10.32 5.58
N LEU A 123 -3.34 -10.00 6.06
CA LEU A 123 -2.37 -9.24 5.26
C LEU A 123 -1.76 -10.08 4.12
N SER A 124 -1.53 -11.38 4.32
CA SER A 124 -1.06 -12.25 3.25
C SER A 124 -2.12 -12.44 2.16
N SER A 125 -3.40 -12.62 2.54
CA SER A 125 -4.50 -12.67 1.58
C SER A 125 -4.67 -11.34 0.83
N THR A 126 -4.52 -10.21 1.54
CA THR A 126 -4.57 -8.87 0.92
C THR A 126 -3.45 -8.69 -0.09
N SER A 127 -2.21 -9.08 0.22
CA SER A 127 -1.08 -9.01 -0.72
C SER A 127 -1.33 -9.85 -1.97
N SER A 128 -1.90 -11.06 -1.81
CA SER A 128 -2.29 -11.92 -2.94
C SER A 128 -3.36 -11.28 -3.82
N LYS A 129 -4.38 -10.66 -3.22
CA LYS A 129 -5.44 -9.97 -3.98
C LYS A 129 -4.91 -8.76 -4.74
N ILE A 130 -3.99 -7.98 -4.15
CA ILE A 130 -3.36 -6.85 -4.82
C ILE A 130 -2.62 -7.34 -6.07
N ALA A 131 -1.79 -8.37 -5.93
CA ALA A 131 -1.07 -8.95 -7.08
C ALA A 131 -2.03 -9.47 -8.17
N GLN A 132 -3.15 -10.09 -7.79
CA GLN A 132 -4.18 -10.51 -8.75
C GLN A 132 -4.83 -9.30 -9.44
N GLY A 133 -5.06 -8.20 -8.73
CA GLY A 133 -5.59 -6.95 -9.27
C GLY A 133 -4.66 -6.33 -10.31
N GLU A 134 -3.35 -6.35 -10.06
CA GLU A 134 -2.33 -5.88 -11.03
C GLU A 134 -2.34 -6.74 -12.31
N VAL A 135 -2.38 -8.06 -12.16
CA VAL A 135 -2.46 -8.97 -13.32
C VAL A 135 -3.77 -8.76 -14.09
N LEU A 136 -4.88 -8.55 -13.39
CA LEU A 136 -6.17 -8.27 -14.02
C LEU A 136 -6.13 -6.95 -14.80
N GLN A 137 -5.54 -5.90 -14.23
CA GLN A 137 -5.35 -4.62 -14.93
C GLN A 137 -4.49 -4.81 -16.19
N LEU A 138 -3.39 -5.55 -16.10
CA LEU A 138 -2.51 -5.83 -17.24
C LEU A 138 -3.24 -6.58 -18.37
N GLN A 139 -4.15 -7.51 -18.03
CA GLN A 139 -4.95 -8.24 -19.02
C GLN A 139 -5.90 -7.34 -19.84
N HIS A 140 -6.39 -6.27 -19.21
CA HIS A 140 -7.34 -5.32 -19.82
C HIS A 140 -6.68 -4.00 -20.27
N GLN A 141 -5.36 -3.92 -20.23
CA GLN A 141 -4.63 -2.71 -20.61
C GLN A 141 -4.86 -2.40 -22.09
N GLY A 142 -5.31 -1.17 -22.38
CA GLY A 142 -5.61 -0.70 -23.74
C GLY A 142 -7.01 -1.07 -24.26
N GLU A 143 -7.85 -1.71 -23.47
CA GLU A 143 -9.25 -1.93 -23.82
C GLU A 143 -10.07 -0.66 -23.65
N VAL A 144 -10.49 -0.05 -24.76
CA VAL A 144 -11.27 1.21 -24.76
C VAL A 144 -12.69 0.98 -24.20
N ASP A 145 -13.26 -0.22 -24.40
CA ASP A 145 -14.61 -0.59 -24.01
C ASP A 145 -14.65 -1.41 -22.71
N MET A 146 -13.71 -1.19 -21.80
CA MET A 146 -13.69 -1.87 -20.50
C MET A 146 -15.01 -1.66 -19.76
N LEU A 147 -15.61 -2.76 -19.28
CA LEU A 147 -16.84 -2.70 -18.49
C LEU A 147 -16.60 -2.08 -17.11
N GLU A 148 -17.55 -1.28 -16.63
CA GLU A 148 -17.51 -0.69 -15.28
C GLU A 148 -17.29 -1.77 -14.19
N GLU A 149 -17.90 -2.95 -14.33
CA GLU A 149 -17.70 -4.05 -13.39
C GLU A 149 -16.24 -4.50 -13.33
N THR A 150 -15.56 -4.57 -14.47
CA THR A 150 -14.14 -4.95 -14.56
C THR A 150 -13.26 -3.86 -13.91
N TYR A 151 -13.52 -2.59 -14.21
CA TYR A 151 -12.85 -1.46 -13.58
C TYR A 151 -13.00 -1.50 -12.05
N LEU A 152 -14.23 -1.67 -11.55
CA LEU A 152 -14.48 -1.75 -10.11
C LEU A 152 -13.79 -2.97 -9.45
N LYS A 153 -13.67 -4.11 -10.15
CA LYS A 153 -12.89 -5.26 -9.67
C LYS A 153 -11.40 -4.94 -9.56
N ILE A 154 -10.84 -4.27 -10.56
CA ILE A 154 -9.42 -3.88 -10.58
C ILE A 154 -9.12 -2.95 -9.40
N ILE A 155 -9.83 -1.82 -9.28
CA ILE A 155 -9.57 -0.84 -8.22
C ILE A 155 -9.89 -1.38 -6.82
N SER A 156 -10.88 -2.29 -6.72
CA SER A 156 -11.17 -3.00 -5.48
C SER A 156 -9.97 -3.84 -5.05
N ALA A 157 -9.42 -4.66 -5.93
CA ALA A 157 -8.30 -5.55 -5.62
C ALA A 157 -6.99 -4.76 -5.40
N LYS A 158 -6.64 -3.87 -6.31
CA LYS A 158 -5.38 -3.11 -6.31
C LYS A 158 -5.30 -2.10 -5.17
N THR A 159 -6.38 -1.39 -4.90
CA THR A 159 -6.37 -0.25 -3.96
C THR A 159 -7.21 -0.51 -2.71
N ALA A 160 -8.50 -0.88 -2.86
CA ALA A 160 -9.42 -0.90 -1.74
C ALA A 160 -9.15 -2.03 -0.73
N GLU A 161 -8.60 -3.17 -1.15
CA GLU A 161 -8.28 -4.29 -0.25
C GLU A 161 -7.25 -3.89 0.83
N LEU A 162 -6.23 -3.09 0.50
CA LEU A 162 -5.26 -2.66 1.51
C LEU A 162 -5.85 -1.59 2.46
N PHE A 163 -6.77 -0.76 2.00
CA PHE A 163 -7.53 0.15 2.87
C PHE A 163 -8.42 -0.64 3.84
N ALA A 164 -9.11 -1.66 3.34
CA ALA A 164 -9.94 -2.56 4.15
C ALA A 164 -9.11 -3.29 5.20
N ALA A 165 -7.96 -3.85 4.81
CA ALA A 165 -7.04 -4.50 5.72
C ALA A 165 -6.50 -3.53 6.78
N SER A 166 -6.16 -2.29 6.40
CA SER A 166 -5.64 -1.27 7.31
C SER A 166 -6.60 -0.99 8.46
N THR A 167 -7.89 -0.85 8.17
CA THR A 167 -8.91 -0.60 9.20
C THR A 167 -9.25 -1.85 10.01
N LYS A 168 -9.32 -3.02 9.36
CA LYS A 168 -9.61 -4.29 10.03
C LYS A 168 -8.51 -4.71 11.01
N VAL A 169 -7.24 -4.46 10.69
CA VAL A 169 -6.10 -4.70 11.59
C VAL A 169 -6.32 -4.00 12.94
N GLY A 170 -6.79 -2.76 12.95
CA GLY A 170 -7.08 -2.05 14.20
C GLY A 170 -8.14 -2.73 15.07
N ALA A 171 -9.18 -3.27 14.44
CA ALA A 171 -10.21 -4.04 15.14
C ALA A 171 -9.67 -5.38 15.69
N ILE A 172 -8.81 -6.07 14.93
CA ILE A 172 -8.18 -7.32 15.37
C ILE A 172 -7.26 -7.06 16.57
N LEU A 173 -6.46 -6.00 16.53
CA LEU A 173 -5.57 -5.60 17.63
C LEU A 173 -6.30 -5.34 18.94
N SER A 174 -7.55 -4.93 18.85
CA SER A 174 -8.40 -4.57 19.98
C SER A 174 -9.35 -5.72 20.39
N ASP A 175 -9.14 -6.92 19.88
CA ASP A 175 -9.96 -8.12 20.15
C ASP A 175 -11.47 -7.89 19.93
N MET A 176 -11.83 -7.05 18.93
CA MET A 176 -13.23 -6.76 18.61
C MET A 176 -13.95 -8.00 18.08
N LYS A 177 -15.28 -8.04 18.22
CA LYS A 177 -16.11 -9.14 17.69
C LYS A 177 -16.14 -9.09 16.15
N SER A 178 -16.56 -10.19 15.51
CA SER A 178 -16.63 -10.30 14.04
C SER A 178 -17.39 -9.14 13.39
N LYS A 179 -18.51 -8.74 13.98
CA LYS A 179 -19.36 -7.67 13.44
C LYS A 179 -18.62 -6.31 13.33
N GLU A 180 -17.85 -5.95 14.35
CA GLU A 180 -17.06 -4.72 14.36
C GLU A 180 -15.87 -4.81 13.39
N LYS A 181 -15.21 -5.99 13.30
CA LYS A 181 -14.15 -6.26 12.34
C LYS A 181 -14.67 -6.13 10.90
N GLU A 182 -15.83 -6.72 10.60
CA GLU A 182 -16.49 -6.63 9.29
C GLU A 182 -16.93 -5.21 8.95
N ALA A 183 -17.45 -4.46 9.92
CA ALA A 183 -17.85 -3.07 9.73
C ALA A 183 -16.66 -2.17 9.37
N LEU A 184 -15.50 -2.35 10.05
CA LEU A 184 -14.28 -1.61 9.74
C LEU A 184 -13.66 -2.03 8.41
N GLU A 185 -13.68 -3.32 8.08
CA GLU A 185 -13.29 -3.81 6.77
C GLU A 185 -14.12 -3.19 5.64
N PHE A 186 -15.45 -3.18 5.81
CA PHE A 186 -16.38 -2.58 4.85
C PHE A 186 -16.16 -1.08 4.71
N TYR A 187 -15.97 -0.37 5.83
CA TYR A 187 -15.64 1.06 5.81
C TYR A 187 -14.35 1.32 5.03
N GLY A 188 -13.28 0.61 5.36
CA GLY A 188 -11.99 0.76 4.69
C GLY A 188 -12.07 0.46 3.21
N LYS A 189 -12.82 -0.57 2.82
CA LYS A 189 -13.02 -0.95 1.42
C LYS A 189 -13.71 0.16 0.62
N ASN A 190 -14.81 0.71 1.13
CA ASN A 190 -15.52 1.80 0.45
C ASN A 190 -14.69 3.09 0.40
N LEU A 191 -13.94 3.38 1.46
CA LEU A 191 -13.01 4.51 1.46
C LEU A 191 -11.92 4.34 0.38
N GLY A 192 -11.37 3.13 0.22
CA GLY A 192 -10.38 2.83 -0.81
C GLY A 192 -10.92 2.94 -2.23
N LEU A 193 -12.14 2.44 -2.47
CA LEU A 193 -12.84 2.61 -3.76
C LEU A 193 -13.05 4.10 -4.08
N THR A 194 -13.60 4.85 -3.14
CA THR A 194 -13.83 6.29 -3.31
C THR A 194 -12.52 7.04 -3.56
N PHE A 195 -11.47 6.66 -2.83
CA PHE A 195 -10.14 7.26 -3.00
C PHE A 195 -9.60 7.04 -4.41
N GLN A 196 -9.71 5.80 -4.94
CA GLN A 196 -9.20 5.51 -6.28
C GLN A 196 -10.02 6.20 -7.37
N ILE A 197 -11.36 6.14 -7.31
CA ILE A 197 -12.22 6.83 -8.26
C ILE A 197 -11.94 8.34 -8.28
N ALA A 198 -11.70 8.94 -7.12
CA ALA A 198 -11.34 10.35 -7.03
C ALA A 198 -9.95 10.62 -7.64
N ASP A 199 -8.94 9.76 -7.39
CA ASP A 199 -7.58 9.91 -7.96
C ASP A 199 -7.64 9.80 -9.48
N ASP A 200 -8.34 8.81 -10.03
CA ASP A 200 -8.53 8.61 -11.47
C ASP A 200 -9.26 9.79 -12.11
N THR A 201 -10.33 10.30 -11.48
CA THR A 201 -11.07 11.47 -11.97
C THR A 201 -10.19 12.72 -12.02
N LEU A 202 -9.30 12.90 -11.04
CA LEU A 202 -8.37 14.01 -10.99
C LEU A 202 -7.28 13.89 -12.09
N ASP A 203 -6.88 12.66 -12.47
CA ASP A 203 -5.89 12.43 -13.51
C ASP A 203 -6.40 12.87 -14.90
N TYR A 204 -7.72 12.82 -15.15
CA TYR A 204 -8.34 13.33 -16.38
C TYR A 204 -8.54 14.84 -16.41
N ASN A 205 -8.47 15.54 -15.28
CA ASN A 205 -8.72 16.96 -15.21
C ASN A 205 -7.43 17.77 -15.53
N SER A 206 -7.30 18.21 -16.78
CA SER A 206 -6.10 18.89 -17.32
C SER A 206 -5.73 20.21 -16.61
N GLU A 207 -6.63 20.82 -15.84
CA GLU A 207 -6.35 22.01 -15.03
C GLU A 207 -5.47 21.72 -13.81
N LEU A 208 -5.38 20.46 -13.41
CA LEU A 208 -4.58 19.99 -12.27
C LEU A 208 -3.14 19.58 -12.63
N LYS A 209 -2.63 19.98 -13.80
CA LYS A 209 -1.20 19.85 -14.19
C LYS A 209 -0.19 20.31 -13.13
N LEU A 210 -0.65 21.00 -12.10
CA LEU A 210 0.15 21.49 -10.96
C LEU A 210 0.65 20.39 -10.02
N PHE A 211 0.19 19.14 -10.14
CA PHE A 211 0.52 18.06 -9.21
C PHE A 211 1.64 17.10 -9.65
N GLY A 212 2.31 17.37 -10.80
CA GLY A 212 3.56 16.69 -11.15
C GLY A 212 3.43 15.22 -11.60
N LYS A 213 2.24 14.78 -12.03
CA LYS A 213 2.03 13.52 -12.77
C LYS A 213 1.96 13.78 -14.28
N GLU A 214 2.44 12.83 -15.08
CA GLU A 214 2.13 12.79 -16.52
C GLU A 214 0.67 12.30 -16.67
N ILE A 215 -0.13 13.00 -17.49
CA ILE A 215 -1.58 12.75 -17.65
C ILE A 215 -1.82 11.45 -18.43
N GLY A 216 -2.84 10.67 -18.04
CA GLY A 216 -3.36 9.54 -18.83
C GLY A 216 -2.48 8.29 -18.83
N LYS A 217 -1.76 8.02 -17.75
CA LYS A 217 -0.94 6.79 -17.61
C LYS A 217 -1.58 5.66 -16.81
N ASP A 218 -2.73 5.91 -16.19
CA ASP A 218 -3.39 4.91 -15.34
C ASP A 218 -4.36 4.00 -16.14
N PHE A 219 -4.41 4.14 -17.52
CA PHE A 219 -5.23 3.31 -18.41
C PHE A 219 -4.51 2.96 -19.72
#